data_8efb32d89f58b1dfe7f6f5744a6ddd86
#
_entry.id   8efb32d89f58b1dfe7f6f5744a6ddd86
#
_cell.length_a   1.000
_cell.length_b   1.000
_cell.length_c   1.000
_cell.angle_alpha   90.00
_cell.angle_beta   90.00
_cell.angle_gamma   90.00
#
_symmetry.space_group_name_H-M   'P 1'
#
loop_
_entity.id
_entity.type
_entity.pdbx_description
1 polymer ?
#
loop_
_entity_poly.entity_id
_entity_poly.type
_entity_poly.pdbx_seq_one_letter_code
_entity_poly.pdbx_strand_id
1 'polypeptide(L)'
;LASQQNILNYSPVLPMAETASTFGEMLVFEKLLSRIESPRHKLELISRQIEGTIATVFRQIAMFRFERAAHQLRRQQGEQSAETYCNLWHETQQEMFGDSLQLGEDHKWWWLYIPHVFQAAFYVYSYAFGELLVRSLYAQYRREKESFIPKYLDLLSAGGSVSPSKLINSMGFDIRNPEFWQSGCDLIRQQIEQAKQIYQNLDSK
;
A
#
# COMPACT_ATOMS: atom_id res chain seq x y z
N LEU A 1 4.14 -17.74 -13.70
CA LEU A 1 4.12 -17.07 -15.01
C LEU A 1 5.54 -16.77 -15.50
N ALA A 2 6.52 -16.48 -14.61
CA ALA A 2 7.91 -16.20 -14.99
C ALA A 2 8.75 -17.45 -15.35
N SER A 3 8.14 -18.60 -15.61
CA SER A 3 8.82 -19.88 -15.91
C SER A 3 9.70 -19.86 -17.17
N GLN A 4 9.51 -18.88 -18.05
CA GLN A 4 10.35 -18.65 -19.22
C GLN A 4 11.62 -17.84 -18.92
N GLN A 5 11.73 -17.27 -17.72
CA GLN A 5 12.89 -16.51 -17.29
C GLN A 5 14.01 -17.43 -16.81
N ASN A 6 15.27 -17.00 -16.99
CA ASN A 6 16.41 -17.67 -16.38
C ASN A 6 16.40 -17.48 -14.84
N ILE A 7 17.21 -18.25 -14.13
CA ILE A 7 17.24 -18.25 -12.65
C ILE A 7 17.53 -16.88 -12.03
N LEU A 8 18.30 -16.03 -12.71
CA LEU A 8 18.64 -14.69 -12.21
C LEU A 8 17.47 -13.71 -12.35
N ASN A 9 16.57 -13.94 -13.29
CA ASN A 9 15.45 -13.08 -13.61
C ASN A 9 14.09 -13.70 -13.22
N TYR A 10 14.09 -14.87 -12.59
CA TYR A 10 12.86 -15.56 -12.22
C TYR A 10 12.05 -14.79 -11.18
N SER A 11 12.73 -14.26 -10.17
CA SER A 11 12.08 -13.50 -9.10
C SER A 11 12.00 -12.02 -9.45
N PRO A 12 10.82 -11.40 -9.32
CA PRO A 12 10.67 -9.96 -9.50
C PRO A 12 11.37 -9.20 -8.37
N VAL A 13 11.62 -7.91 -8.60
CA VAL A 13 12.10 -7.02 -7.54
C VAL A 13 11.03 -6.86 -6.45
N LEU A 14 11.47 -6.64 -5.23
CA LEU A 14 10.64 -6.61 -4.03
C LEU A 14 9.31 -5.83 -4.17
N PRO A 15 9.27 -4.59 -4.68
CA PRO A 15 8.02 -3.84 -4.82
C PRO A 15 7.00 -4.48 -5.77
N MET A 16 7.41 -5.44 -6.60
CA MET A 16 6.57 -6.15 -7.55
C MET A 16 6.20 -7.57 -7.09
N ALA A 17 6.81 -8.07 -6.01
CA ALA A 17 6.69 -9.46 -5.60
C ALA A 17 5.23 -9.86 -5.28
N GLU A 18 4.47 -8.95 -4.66
CA GLU A 18 3.09 -9.19 -4.24
C GLU A 18 2.05 -8.77 -5.30
N THR A 19 2.48 -8.35 -6.50
CA THR A 19 1.54 -7.83 -7.52
C THR A 19 0.46 -8.84 -7.89
N ALA A 20 0.80 -10.11 -8.04
CA ALA A 20 -0.16 -11.14 -8.43
C ALA A 20 -1.13 -11.51 -7.30
N SER A 21 -0.62 -11.68 -6.06
CA SER A 21 -1.44 -12.05 -4.90
C SER A 21 -2.41 -10.94 -4.54
N THR A 22 -1.94 -9.71 -4.39
CA THR A 22 -2.78 -8.56 -4.05
C THR A 22 -3.82 -8.27 -5.14
N PHE A 23 -3.48 -8.42 -6.42
CA PHE A 23 -4.46 -8.28 -7.50
C PHE A 23 -5.55 -9.37 -7.43
N GLY A 24 -5.14 -10.61 -7.18
CA GLY A 24 -6.06 -11.73 -6.96
C GLY A 24 -6.99 -11.49 -5.77
N GLU A 25 -6.47 -10.98 -4.66
CA GLU A 25 -7.26 -10.60 -3.48
C GLU A 25 -8.32 -9.55 -3.82
N MET A 26 -8.00 -8.54 -4.63
CA MET A 26 -8.98 -7.54 -5.06
C MET A 26 -10.10 -8.13 -5.91
N LEU A 27 -9.79 -9.07 -6.82
CA LEU A 27 -10.79 -9.78 -7.61
C LEU A 27 -11.73 -10.60 -6.72
N VAL A 28 -11.17 -11.33 -5.74
CA VAL A 28 -11.93 -12.14 -4.78
C VAL A 28 -12.77 -11.24 -3.89
N PHE A 29 -12.21 -10.14 -3.39
CA PHE A 29 -12.94 -9.18 -2.56
C PHE A 29 -14.17 -8.63 -3.27
N GLU A 30 -14.06 -8.16 -4.51
CA GLU A 30 -15.21 -7.67 -5.27
C GLU A 30 -16.26 -8.77 -5.51
N LYS A 31 -15.80 -9.99 -5.80
CA LYS A 31 -16.70 -11.12 -5.98
C LYS A 31 -17.46 -11.48 -4.72
N LEU A 32 -16.79 -11.49 -3.57
CA LEU A 32 -17.42 -11.72 -2.27
C LEU A 32 -18.41 -10.60 -1.95
N LEU A 33 -17.99 -9.35 -2.09
CA LEU A 33 -18.83 -8.19 -1.82
C LEU A 33 -20.13 -8.19 -2.65
N SER A 34 -20.04 -8.64 -3.90
CA SER A 34 -21.21 -8.74 -4.79
C SER A 34 -22.20 -9.84 -4.40
N ARG A 35 -21.76 -10.85 -3.62
CA ARG A 35 -22.60 -12.00 -3.18
C ARG A 35 -23.20 -11.82 -1.81
N ILE A 36 -22.65 -10.91 -0.99
CA ILE A 36 -23.18 -10.66 0.36
C ILE A 36 -24.46 -9.84 0.23
N GLU A 37 -25.55 -10.34 0.79
CA GLU A 37 -26.85 -9.63 0.82
C GLU A 37 -26.96 -8.74 2.07
N SER A 38 -26.46 -9.19 3.22
CA SER A 38 -26.55 -8.50 4.50
C SER A 38 -25.72 -7.21 4.48
N PRO A 39 -26.32 -6.03 4.70
CA PRO A 39 -25.58 -4.77 4.78
C PRO A 39 -24.53 -4.78 5.90
N ARG A 40 -24.82 -5.41 7.04
CA ARG A 40 -23.88 -5.55 8.15
C ARG A 40 -22.63 -6.34 7.75
N HIS A 41 -22.80 -7.48 7.10
CA HIS A 41 -21.66 -8.28 6.63
C HIS A 41 -20.88 -7.57 5.52
N LYS A 42 -21.55 -6.78 4.65
CA LYS A 42 -20.85 -5.91 3.69
C LYS A 42 -19.96 -4.90 4.40
N LEU A 43 -20.52 -4.23 5.41
CA LEU A 43 -19.76 -3.26 6.21
C LEU A 43 -18.55 -3.89 6.87
N GLU A 44 -18.72 -5.06 7.50
CA GLU A 44 -17.62 -5.80 8.14
C GLU A 44 -16.50 -6.14 7.14
N LEU A 45 -16.87 -6.63 5.94
CA LEU A 45 -15.88 -6.97 4.91
C LEU A 45 -15.13 -5.73 4.40
N ILE A 46 -15.84 -4.64 4.13
CA ILE A 46 -15.22 -3.39 3.66
C ILE A 46 -14.33 -2.78 4.75
N SER A 47 -14.79 -2.78 6.01
CA SER A 47 -14.01 -2.24 7.13
C SER A 47 -12.68 -2.98 7.30
N ARG A 48 -12.68 -4.31 7.24
CA ARG A 48 -11.44 -5.11 7.29
C ARG A 48 -10.47 -4.76 6.14
N GLN A 49 -11.01 -4.54 4.94
CA GLN A 49 -10.19 -4.13 3.79
C GLN A 49 -9.59 -2.74 4.01
N ILE A 50 -10.36 -1.80 4.57
CA ILE A 50 -9.87 -0.44 4.90
C ILE A 50 -8.80 -0.52 5.99
N GLU A 51 -9.01 -1.28 7.07
CA GLU A 51 -8.02 -1.50 8.12
C GLU A 51 -6.71 -2.07 7.57
N GLY A 52 -6.80 -3.09 6.70
CA GLY A 52 -5.64 -3.64 6.00
C GLY A 52 -4.89 -2.57 5.18
N THR A 53 -5.64 -1.73 4.47
CA THR A 53 -5.06 -0.63 3.68
C THR A 53 -4.37 0.42 4.55
N ILE A 54 -4.97 0.79 5.70
CA ILE A 54 -4.33 1.71 6.66
C ILE A 54 -3.00 1.12 7.14
N ALA A 55 -2.98 -0.17 7.47
CA ALA A 55 -1.77 -0.85 7.93
C ALA A 55 -0.69 -0.97 6.85
N THR A 56 -1.07 -1.23 5.59
CA THR A 56 -0.13 -1.51 4.50
C THR A 56 0.31 -0.25 3.75
N VAL A 57 -0.53 0.78 3.68
CA VAL A 57 -0.20 2.03 2.98
C VAL A 57 0.18 3.12 3.97
N PHE A 58 -0.77 3.59 4.76
CA PHE A 58 -0.58 4.80 5.57
C PHE A 58 0.47 4.61 6.67
N ARG A 59 0.38 3.53 7.44
CA ARG A 59 1.35 3.22 8.47
C ARG A 59 2.77 3.01 7.90
N GLN A 60 2.89 2.33 6.76
CA GLN A 60 4.20 2.10 6.15
C GLN A 60 4.81 3.39 5.59
N ILE A 61 3.99 4.30 5.08
CA ILE A 61 4.46 5.64 4.68
C ILE A 61 4.93 6.45 5.89
N ALA A 62 4.20 6.42 7.01
CA ALA A 62 4.62 7.09 8.23
C ALA A 62 5.95 6.53 8.76
N MET A 63 6.12 5.21 8.76
CA MET A 63 7.39 4.55 9.11
C MET A 63 8.53 4.94 8.16
N PHE A 64 8.29 4.97 6.87
CA PHE A 64 9.28 5.40 5.88
C PHE A 64 9.68 6.87 6.09
N ARG A 65 8.73 7.74 6.38
CA ARG A 65 9.01 9.16 6.67
C ARG A 65 9.87 9.33 7.91
N PHE A 66 9.57 8.58 8.97
CA PHE A 66 10.42 8.52 10.16
C PHE A 66 11.84 8.06 9.81
N GLU A 67 11.98 6.92 9.15
CA GLU A 67 13.27 6.35 8.80
C GLU A 67 14.11 7.32 7.95
N ARG A 68 13.50 7.91 6.91
CA ARG A 68 14.16 8.92 6.07
C ARG A 68 14.63 10.12 6.87
N ALA A 69 13.78 10.67 7.74
CA ALA A 69 14.11 11.82 8.56
C ALA A 69 15.20 11.48 9.59
N ALA A 70 15.16 10.31 10.21
CA ALA A 70 16.18 9.82 11.14
C ALA A 70 17.56 9.71 10.46
N HIS A 71 17.61 9.11 9.26
CA HIS A 71 18.85 9.02 8.49
C HIS A 71 19.38 10.38 8.03
N GLN A 72 18.50 11.29 7.61
CA GLN A 72 18.90 12.65 7.23
C GLN A 72 19.48 13.42 8.42
N LEU A 73 18.80 13.36 9.56
CA LEU A 73 19.24 14.01 10.80
C LEU A 73 20.62 13.50 11.23
N ARG A 74 20.80 12.17 11.24
CA ARG A 74 22.08 11.54 11.59
C ARG A 74 23.21 11.98 10.67
N ARG A 75 22.98 12.10 9.37
CA ARG A 75 23.98 12.52 8.38
C ARG A 75 24.35 14.00 8.52
N GLN A 76 23.38 14.85 8.84
CA GLN A 76 23.59 16.31 8.88
C GLN A 76 24.15 16.78 10.22
N GLN A 77 23.76 16.15 11.34
CA GLN A 77 24.01 16.64 12.68
C GLN A 77 24.79 15.65 13.57
N GLY A 78 25.19 14.50 13.02
CA GLY A 78 25.92 13.47 13.76
C GLY A 78 25.02 12.65 14.69
N GLU A 79 25.58 12.16 15.79
CA GLU A 79 24.88 11.34 16.77
C GLU A 79 23.72 12.09 17.42
N GLN A 80 22.59 11.42 17.59
CA GLN A 80 21.38 11.97 18.17
C GLN A 80 20.96 11.17 19.41
N SER A 81 20.26 11.81 20.32
CA SER A 81 19.69 11.14 21.50
C SER A 81 18.50 10.25 21.13
N ALA A 82 18.20 9.26 21.96
CA ALA A 82 17.00 8.44 21.82
C ALA A 82 15.73 9.29 21.86
N GLU A 83 15.70 10.34 22.71
CA GLU A 83 14.57 11.26 22.81
C GLU A 83 14.32 12.01 21.50
N THR A 84 15.37 12.40 20.77
CA THR A 84 15.24 13.01 19.44
C THR A 84 14.52 12.08 18.46
N TYR A 85 14.90 10.80 18.44
CA TYR A 85 14.22 9.80 17.58
C TYR A 85 12.78 9.53 18.05
N CYS A 86 12.52 9.52 19.34
CA CYS A 86 11.17 9.38 19.90
C CYS A 86 10.26 10.52 19.46
N ASN A 87 10.72 11.75 19.48
CA ASN A 87 9.96 12.91 19.04
C ASN A 87 9.69 12.85 17.52
N LEU A 88 10.70 12.50 16.73
CA LEU A 88 10.57 12.34 15.28
C LEU A 88 9.57 11.24 14.91
N TRP A 89 9.60 10.11 15.62
CA TRP A 89 8.61 9.06 15.46
C TRP A 89 7.21 9.55 15.80
N HIS A 90 7.06 10.19 16.96
CA HIS A 90 5.76 10.71 17.41
C HIS A 90 5.15 11.68 16.41
N GLU A 91 5.93 12.63 15.88
CA GLU A 91 5.51 13.57 14.85
C GLU A 91 4.99 12.88 13.60
N THR A 92 5.73 11.91 13.06
CA THR A 92 5.32 11.19 11.83
C THR A 92 4.07 10.33 12.02
N GLN A 93 3.88 9.76 13.21
CA GLN A 93 2.68 8.98 13.54
C GLN A 93 1.48 9.91 13.79
N GLN A 94 1.66 10.99 14.52
CA GLN A 94 0.58 11.96 14.76
C GLN A 94 0.09 12.59 13.45
N GLU A 95 1.00 12.87 12.51
CA GLU A 95 0.63 13.36 11.18
C GLU A 95 -0.24 12.34 10.40
N MET A 96 0.05 11.04 10.53
CA MET A 96 -0.76 9.98 9.91
C MET A 96 -2.18 9.93 10.50
N PHE A 97 -2.31 10.04 11.81
CA PHE A 97 -3.61 9.96 12.50
C PHE A 97 -4.38 11.29 12.50
N GLY A 98 -3.69 12.43 12.31
CA GLY A 98 -4.30 13.75 12.44
C GLY A 98 -4.97 13.91 13.81
N ASP A 99 -6.18 14.44 13.81
CA ASP A 99 -6.99 14.65 15.03
C ASP A 99 -7.85 13.43 15.40
N SER A 100 -7.76 12.32 14.62
CA SER A 100 -8.61 11.14 14.83
C SER A 100 -8.19 10.29 16.03
N LEU A 101 -6.93 10.40 16.44
CA LEU A 101 -6.35 9.65 17.56
C LEU A 101 -5.31 10.49 18.30
N GLN A 102 -5.41 10.50 19.62
CA GLN A 102 -4.38 11.05 20.49
C GLN A 102 -3.42 9.93 20.89
N LEU A 103 -2.15 10.08 20.53
CA LEU A 103 -1.10 9.12 20.86
C LEU A 103 -0.67 9.29 22.31
N GLY A 104 -0.57 8.17 23.04
CA GLY A 104 -0.02 8.17 24.41
C GLY A 104 1.51 8.31 24.42
N GLU A 105 2.05 8.71 25.57
CA GLU A 105 3.48 8.92 25.78
C GLU A 105 4.33 7.66 25.47
N ASP A 106 3.83 6.48 25.76
CA ASP A 106 4.54 5.22 25.48
C ASP A 106 4.69 4.95 23.99
N HIS A 107 3.81 5.49 23.16
CA HIS A 107 3.85 5.28 21.70
C HIS A 107 5.12 5.85 21.06
N LYS A 108 5.74 6.86 21.66
CA LYS A 108 6.98 7.46 21.15
C LYS A 108 8.17 6.50 21.08
N TRP A 109 8.11 5.36 21.79
CA TRP A 109 9.13 4.34 21.82
C TRP A 109 8.90 3.21 20.82
N TRP A 110 7.78 3.16 20.10
CA TRP A 110 7.40 2.05 19.25
C TRP A 110 8.30 1.86 18.01
N TRP A 111 9.08 2.86 17.62
CA TRP A 111 10.07 2.68 16.57
C TRP A 111 11.11 1.60 16.92
N LEU A 112 11.38 1.34 18.19
CA LEU A 112 12.27 0.28 18.65
C LEU A 112 11.74 -1.12 18.37
N TYR A 113 10.42 -1.25 18.22
CA TYR A 113 9.77 -2.53 17.92
C TYR A 113 9.80 -2.88 16.42
N ILE A 114 10.18 -1.96 15.55
CA ILE A 114 10.14 -2.14 14.09
C ILE A 114 11.47 -2.73 13.60
N PRO A 115 11.60 -4.05 13.37
CA PRO A 115 12.87 -4.67 13.00
C PRO A 115 13.42 -4.16 11.66
N HIS A 116 12.55 -3.75 10.74
CA HIS A 116 12.93 -3.25 9.41
C HIS A 116 13.83 -2.01 9.51
N VAL A 117 13.60 -1.12 10.47
CA VAL A 117 14.42 0.09 10.67
C VAL A 117 15.88 -0.25 10.96
N PHE A 118 16.14 -1.41 11.59
CA PHE A 118 17.48 -1.85 11.99
C PHE A 118 18.14 -2.85 11.04
N GLN A 119 17.32 -3.68 10.36
CA GLN A 119 17.81 -4.83 9.60
C GLN A 119 17.76 -4.63 8.09
N ALA A 120 16.85 -3.79 7.59
CA ALA A 120 16.58 -3.62 6.17
C ALA A 120 16.20 -2.17 5.84
N ALA A 121 17.22 -1.30 5.80
CA ALA A 121 17.03 0.13 5.58
C ALA A 121 16.15 0.41 4.36
N PHE A 122 15.18 1.28 4.54
CA PHE A 122 14.22 1.71 3.51
C PHE A 122 13.39 0.58 2.89
N TYR A 123 13.18 -0.52 3.64
CA TYR A 123 12.36 -1.63 3.16
C TYR A 123 10.85 -1.29 3.12
N VAL A 124 10.37 -0.60 4.15
CA VAL A 124 8.92 -0.48 4.44
C VAL A 124 8.10 0.24 3.36
N TYR A 125 8.72 1.15 2.57
CA TYR A 125 8.00 1.81 1.48
C TYR A 125 7.49 0.81 0.42
N SER A 126 8.13 -0.35 0.28
CA SER A 126 7.77 -1.37 -0.71
C SER A 126 6.36 -1.90 -0.51
N TYR A 127 5.87 -1.94 0.73
CA TYR A 127 4.50 -2.35 1.04
C TYR A 127 3.49 -1.36 0.46
N ALA A 128 3.66 -0.06 0.76
CA ALA A 128 2.78 0.97 0.22
C ALA A 128 2.88 1.09 -1.30
N PHE A 129 4.09 0.98 -1.84
CA PHE A 129 4.31 0.98 -3.28
C PHE A 129 3.57 -0.16 -3.97
N GLY A 130 3.74 -1.40 -3.49
CA GLY A 130 3.11 -2.59 -4.07
C GLY A 130 1.58 -2.53 -4.00
N GLU A 131 1.03 -2.16 -2.84
CA GLU A 131 -0.42 -2.03 -2.64
C GLU A 131 -1.03 -0.97 -3.56
N LEU A 132 -0.45 0.23 -3.61
CA LEU A 132 -0.94 1.31 -4.46
C LEU A 132 -0.75 1.02 -5.96
N LEU A 133 0.37 0.37 -6.33
CA LEU A 133 0.58 -0.10 -7.70
C LEU A 133 -0.54 -1.01 -8.13
N VAL A 134 -0.83 -2.04 -7.33
CA VAL A 134 -1.90 -3.00 -7.65
C VAL A 134 -3.25 -2.33 -7.72
N ARG A 135 -3.57 -1.43 -6.81
CA ARG A 135 -4.84 -0.67 -6.85
C ARG A 135 -4.96 0.18 -8.10
N SER A 136 -3.87 0.82 -8.52
CA SER A 136 -3.85 1.62 -9.76
C SER A 136 -4.04 0.72 -11.00
N LEU A 137 -3.36 -0.41 -11.05
CA LEU A 137 -3.55 -1.41 -12.11
C LEU A 137 -4.96 -1.98 -12.11
N TYR A 138 -5.54 -2.23 -10.94
CA TYR A 138 -6.89 -2.72 -10.80
C TYR A 138 -7.94 -1.68 -11.24
N ALA A 139 -7.73 -0.39 -10.90
CA ALA A 139 -8.57 0.68 -11.42
C ALA A 139 -8.58 0.69 -12.95
N GLN A 140 -7.45 0.43 -13.57
CA GLN A 140 -7.34 0.33 -15.02
C GLN A 140 -8.01 -0.93 -15.57
N TYR A 141 -7.82 -2.08 -14.93
CA TYR A 141 -8.53 -3.33 -15.27
C TYR A 141 -10.06 -3.11 -15.26
N ARG A 142 -10.60 -2.39 -14.28
CA ARG A 142 -12.04 -2.08 -14.24
C ARG A 142 -12.52 -1.26 -15.45
N ARG A 143 -11.65 -0.45 -16.05
CA ARG A 143 -11.95 0.36 -17.25
C ARG A 143 -11.77 -0.44 -18.55
N GLU A 144 -10.63 -1.11 -18.69
CA GLU A 144 -10.22 -1.77 -19.94
C GLU A 144 -10.74 -3.21 -20.07
N LYS A 145 -11.08 -3.87 -18.93
CA LYS A 145 -11.58 -5.24 -18.89
C LYS A 145 -10.62 -6.23 -19.60
N GLU A 146 -11.11 -6.91 -20.62
CA GLU A 146 -10.38 -7.99 -21.31
C GLU A 146 -9.11 -7.49 -22.02
N SER A 147 -9.08 -6.26 -22.51
CA SER A 147 -7.89 -5.70 -23.15
C SER A 147 -6.71 -5.46 -22.21
N PHE A 148 -6.97 -5.35 -20.91
CA PHE A 148 -5.94 -5.24 -19.89
C PHE A 148 -5.23 -6.58 -19.61
N ILE A 149 -5.94 -7.69 -19.73
CA ILE A 149 -5.46 -9.02 -19.29
C ILE A 149 -4.13 -9.41 -19.96
N PRO A 150 -3.95 -9.33 -21.29
CA PRO A 150 -2.67 -9.67 -21.92
C PRO A 150 -1.51 -8.83 -21.38
N LYS A 151 -1.69 -7.51 -21.23
CA LYS A 151 -0.68 -6.59 -20.68
C LYS A 151 -0.26 -6.99 -19.27
N TYR A 152 -1.23 -7.38 -18.44
CA TYR A 152 -0.99 -7.80 -17.07
C TYR A 152 -0.27 -9.16 -17.00
N LEU A 153 -0.62 -10.11 -17.86
CA LEU A 153 0.09 -11.39 -17.95
C LEU A 153 1.53 -11.22 -18.42
N ASP A 154 1.78 -10.32 -19.37
CA ASP A 154 3.13 -9.98 -19.82
C ASP A 154 3.96 -9.37 -18.67
N LEU A 155 3.37 -8.46 -17.88
CA LEU A 155 4.01 -7.90 -16.67
C LEU A 155 4.42 -9.02 -15.69
N LEU A 156 3.52 -9.95 -15.39
CA LEU A 156 3.81 -11.04 -14.46
C LEU A 156 4.84 -12.05 -15.02
N SER A 157 4.88 -12.23 -16.34
CA SER A 157 5.80 -13.15 -17.00
C SER A 157 7.22 -12.61 -17.09
N ALA A 158 7.40 -11.31 -16.98
CA ALA A 158 8.70 -10.66 -17.08
C ALA A 158 9.62 -10.95 -15.85
N GLY A 159 9.06 -11.36 -14.70
CA GLY A 159 9.85 -11.58 -13.49
C GLY A 159 10.71 -10.38 -13.13
N GLY A 160 12.01 -10.59 -12.93
CA GLY A 160 13.01 -9.55 -12.67
C GLY A 160 13.80 -9.08 -13.89
N SER A 161 13.44 -9.51 -15.10
CA SER A 161 14.21 -9.24 -16.32
C SER A 161 14.15 -7.77 -16.78
N VAL A 162 13.11 -7.05 -16.36
CA VAL A 162 12.85 -5.66 -16.76
C VAL A 162 12.54 -4.82 -15.53
N SER A 163 13.00 -3.58 -15.50
CA SER A 163 12.72 -2.68 -14.37
C SER A 163 11.21 -2.37 -14.26
N PRO A 164 10.69 -2.17 -13.03
CA PRO A 164 9.26 -1.85 -12.82
C PRO A 164 8.76 -0.69 -13.67
N SER A 165 9.55 0.38 -13.77
CA SER A 165 9.18 1.54 -14.58
C SER A 165 8.96 1.18 -16.05
N LYS A 166 9.86 0.37 -16.64
CA LYS A 166 9.72 -0.05 -18.03
C LYS A 166 8.51 -0.98 -18.23
N LEU A 167 8.27 -1.90 -17.28
CA LEU A 167 7.12 -2.79 -17.32
C LEU A 167 5.79 -2.03 -17.25
N ILE A 168 5.69 -1.07 -16.36
CA ILE A 168 4.48 -0.26 -16.23
C ILE A 168 4.31 0.66 -17.45
N ASN A 169 5.42 1.20 -17.99
CA ASN A 169 5.37 2.00 -19.22
C ASN A 169 4.91 1.18 -20.45
N SER A 170 5.29 -0.11 -20.55
CA SER A 170 4.79 -0.99 -21.64
C SER A 170 3.29 -1.23 -21.58
N MET A 171 2.69 -1.10 -20.39
CA MET A 171 1.23 -1.15 -20.23
C MET A 171 0.53 0.17 -20.56
N GLY A 172 1.30 1.24 -20.85
CA GLY A 172 0.77 2.57 -21.16
C GLY A 172 0.69 3.52 -19.97
N PHE A 173 1.38 3.20 -18.84
CA PHE A 173 1.34 4.02 -17.62
C PHE A 173 2.74 4.50 -17.24
N ASP A 174 2.83 5.63 -16.56
CA ASP A 174 4.08 6.14 -16.00
C ASP A 174 3.97 6.25 -14.47
N ILE A 175 4.80 5.48 -13.75
CA ILE A 175 4.86 5.52 -12.28
C ILE A 175 5.39 6.85 -11.74
N ARG A 176 5.94 7.73 -12.58
CA ARG A 176 6.35 9.08 -12.21
C ARG A 176 5.18 10.08 -12.29
N ASN A 177 4.09 9.70 -12.97
CA ASN A 177 2.90 10.53 -13.04
C ASN A 177 2.04 10.35 -11.77
N PRO A 178 1.81 11.39 -10.97
CA PRO A 178 0.94 11.32 -9.79
C PRO A 178 -0.48 10.82 -10.07
N GLU A 179 -1.03 11.10 -11.26
CA GLU A 179 -2.37 10.67 -11.65
C GLU A 179 -2.52 9.15 -11.71
N PHE A 180 -1.42 8.43 -12.05
CA PHE A 180 -1.43 6.98 -12.00
C PHE A 180 -1.75 6.47 -10.59
N TRP A 181 -1.05 6.99 -9.58
CA TRP A 181 -1.24 6.64 -8.17
C TRP A 181 -2.57 7.14 -7.61
N GLN A 182 -3.03 8.30 -8.09
CA GLN A 182 -4.31 8.86 -7.66
C GLN A 182 -5.47 7.92 -7.95
N SER A 183 -5.43 7.18 -9.06
CA SER A 183 -6.45 6.18 -9.39
C SER A 183 -6.56 5.06 -8.35
N GLY A 184 -5.45 4.64 -7.76
CA GLY A 184 -5.41 3.69 -6.64
C GLY A 184 -5.96 4.28 -5.35
N CYS A 185 -5.59 5.53 -5.05
CA CYS A 185 -6.13 6.26 -3.89
C CYS A 185 -7.64 6.50 -3.99
N ASP A 186 -8.15 6.73 -5.20
CA ASP A 186 -9.58 6.92 -5.42
C ASP A 186 -10.39 5.65 -5.15
N LEU A 187 -9.83 4.47 -5.41
CA LEU A 187 -10.47 3.21 -5.01
C LEU A 187 -10.59 3.09 -3.48
N ILE A 188 -9.57 3.51 -2.73
CA ILE A 188 -9.61 3.53 -1.26
C ILE A 188 -10.71 4.48 -0.79
N ARG A 189 -10.77 5.68 -1.37
CA ARG A 189 -11.80 6.68 -1.05
C ARG A 189 -13.21 6.14 -1.33
N GLN A 190 -13.40 5.46 -2.46
CA GLN A 190 -14.68 4.84 -2.81
C GLN A 190 -15.10 3.79 -1.78
N GLN A 191 -14.17 2.95 -1.29
CA GLN A 191 -14.45 1.96 -0.25
C GLN A 191 -14.87 2.63 1.07
N ILE A 192 -14.18 3.70 1.47
CA ILE A 192 -14.53 4.46 2.69
C ILE A 192 -15.92 5.08 2.56
N GLU A 193 -16.25 5.72 1.45
CA GLU A 193 -17.57 6.31 1.24
C GLU A 193 -18.67 5.24 1.20
N GLN A 194 -18.40 4.08 0.61
CA GLN A 194 -19.34 2.95 0.63
C GLN A 194 -19.59 2.45 2.06
N ALA A 195 -18.54 2.31 2.87
CA ALA A 195 -18.68 1.91 4.27
C ALA A 195 -19.52 2.91 5.07
N LYS A 196 -19.26 4.22 4.91
CA LYS A 196 -20.03 5.29 5.55
C LYS A 196 -21.52 5.24 5.17
N GLN A 197 -21.83 5.08 3.89
CA GLN A 197 -23.21 4.98 3.42
C GLN A 197 -23.94 3.78 4.03
N ILE A 198 -23.28 2.61 4.08
CA ILE A 198 -23.88 1.42 4.67
C ILE A 198 -24.10 1.62 6.18
N TYR A 199 -23.12 2.20 6.88
CA TYR A 199 -23.22 2.47 8.31
C TYR A 199 -24.38 3.41 8.62
N GLN A 200 -24.51 4.53 7.92
CA GLN A 200 -25.62 5.49 8.10
C GLN A 200 -26.99 4.86 7.87
N ASN A 201 -27.11 3.98 6.87
CA ASN A 201 -28.36 3.27 6.59
C ASN A 201 -28.72 2.19 7.64
N LEU A 202 -27.73 1.68 8.37
CA LEU A 202 -27.95 0.73 9.49
C LEU A 202 -28.37 1.46 10.77
N ASP A 203 -27.78 2.62 11.03
CA ASP A 203 -28.07 3.45 12.22
C ASP A 203 -29.45 4.16 12.13
N SER A 204 -30.00 4.28 10.92
CA SER A 204 -31.30 4.94 10.67
C SER A 204 -32.51 4.00 10.82
N LYS A 205 -32.28 2.74 11.17
CA LYS A 205 -33.32 1.70 11.39
C LYS A 205 -33.38 1.28 12.85
#